data_80f84a99b353071dfde44b56bad6ea74
#
_entry.id   80f84a99b353071dfde44b56bad6ea74
#
_cell.length_a   1.000
_cell.length_b   1.000
_cell.length_c   1.000
_cell.angle_alpha   90.00
_cell.angle_beta   90.00
_cell.angle_gamma   90.00
#
_symmetry.space_group_name_H-M   'P 1'
#
loop_
_entity.id
_entity.type
_entity.pdbx_description
1 polymer ?
#
loop_
_entity_poly.entity_id
_entity_poly.type
_entity_poly.pdbx_seq_one_letter_code
_entity_poly.pdbx_strand_id
1 'polypeptide(L)'
;PMFQLGPDTTEYYKLTGEGVSLGEFEGHPILKVAPEALTMLANAAFRDVNFLLRPAHNQQVAKILSDPEASDNDKYVALRFLRNAEVSAKGKLPFCQDTGTAIIHGEKGQQVWTGFDDAEALSKGVYKTYTEENLRYSQNAPLDMYKEINTKCNLPAQIDIEAEEGMEYKFLCVVKGGGSANKTYLYQMTKAVLNPGTLVPFLVEKMKTLGTAACPPYHIAFVIGGTSAEKNLLTVKLASTHYYDSLPTTGDETGRAFRDIELEKQVLEEAYKIGLGAQFGGKYFAHDV
;
A
#
# COMPACT_ATOMS: atom_id res chain seq x y z
N PRO A 1 10.52 -5.46 -11.27
CA PRO A 1 9.57 -5.16 -10.20
C PRO A 1 8.34 -6.06 -10.32
N MET A 2 7.71 -6.32 -9.21
CA MET A 2 6.51 -7.14 -9.09
C MET A 2 5.35 -6.57 -9.92
N PHE A 3 5.28 -5.25 -10.02
CA PHE A 3 4.30 -4.52 -10.84
C PHE A 3 4.96 -3.28 -11.44
N GLN A 4 4.33 -2.75 -12.49
CA GLN A 4 4.80 -1.51 -13.12
C GLN A 4 4.13 -0.31 -12.46
N LEU A 5 4.93 0.68 -12.09
CA LEU A 5 4.49 1.89 -11.39
C LEU A 5 4.24 3.08 -12.35
N GLY A 6 3.95 2.80 -13.61
CA GLY A 6 3.78 3.85 -14.61
C GLY A 6 5.07 4.68 -14.77
N PRO A 7 5.01 6.01 -14.67
CA PRO A 7 6.16 6.88 -14.85
C PRO A 7 7.10 6.94 -13.63
N ASP A 8 6.99 6.05 -12.65
CA ASP A 8 7.85 6.07 -11.47
C ASP A 8 9.29 5.68 -11.85
N THR A 9 10.24 6.49 -11.40
CA THR A 9 11.67 6.34 -11.67
C THR A 9 12.44 5.82 -10.48
N THR A 10 11.77 5.21 -9.49
CA THR A 10 12.43 4.62 -8.33
C THR A 10 13.43 3.56 -8.76
N GLU A 11 14.69 3.76 -8.41
CA GLU A 11 15.76 2.80 -8.71
C GLU A 11 15.75 1.66 -7.70
N TYR A 12 15.98 0.44 -8.20
CA TYR A 12 16.14 -0.75 -7.38
C TYR A 12 17.61 -1.07 -7.20
N TYR A 13 17.99 -1.51 -6.02
CA TYR A 13 19.36 -1.92 -5.72
C TYR A 13 19.42 -3.39 -5.31
N LYS A 14 20.56 -4.01 -5.53
CA LYS A 14 20.83 -5.37 -5.08
C LYS A 14 21.13 -5.34 -3.58
N LEU A 15 20.25 -5.94 -2.78
CA LEU A 15 20.41 -6.01 -1.33
C LEU A 15 21.53 -6.98 -0.95
N THR A 16 21.47 -8.22 -1.46
CA THR A 16 22.47 -9.27 -1.18
C THR A 16 22.39 -10.39 -2.22
N GLY A 17 23.42 -11.19 -2.29
CA GLY A 17 23.40 -12.50 -2.95
C GLY A 17 23.61 -13.64 -1.95
N GLU A 18 23.87 -13.32 -0.68
CA GLU A 18 24.06 -14.31 0.37
C GLU A 18 22.73 -14.96 0.76
N GLY A 19 22.77 -16.25 1.05
CA GLY A 19 21.58 -17.01 1.40
C GLY A 19 20.64 -17.31 0.21
N VAL A 20 21.05 -16.99 -1.03
CA VAL A 20 20.29 -17.31 -2.24
C VAL A 20 21.18 -18.13 -3.17
N SER A 21 20.75 -19.31 -3.55
CA SER A 21 21.52 -20.22 -4.41
C SER A 21 20.60 -21.05 -5.30
N LEU A 22 21.15 -21.54 -6.39
CA LEU A 22 20.48 -22.52 -7.24
C LEU A 22 20.74 -23.93 -6.74
N GLY A 23 19.74 -24.78 -6.85
CA GLY A 23 19.80 -26.21 -6.61
C GLY A 23 19.02 -26.96 -7.67
N GLU A 24 18.87 -28.25 -7.47
CA GLU A 24 18.11 -29.13 -8.35
C GLU A 24 17.26 -30.10 -7.54
N PHE A 25 16.06 -30.34 -7.98
CA PHE A 25 15.18 -31.37 -7.45
C PHE A 25 14.53 -32.12 -8.61
N GLU A 26 14.76 -33.44 -8.68
CA GLU A 26 14.25 -34.32 -9.75
C GLU A 26 14.52 -33.82 -11.18
N GLY A 27 15.71 -33.24 -11.44
CA GLY A 27 16.09 -32.69 -12.74
C GLY A 27 15.52 -31.30 -13.03
N HIS A 28 14.80 -30.70 -12.10
CA HIS A 28 14.28 -29.33 -12.23
C HIS A 28 15.11 -28.34 -11.41
N PRO A 29 15.47 -27.18 -11.97
CA PRO A 29 16.15 -26.16 -11.19
C PRO A 29 15.23 -25.62 -10.10
N ILE A 30 15.79 -25.38 -8.91
CA ILE A 30 15.11 -24.72 -7.80
C ILE A 30 15.93 -23.57 -7.29
N LEU A 31 15.25 -22.52 -6.83
CA LEU A 31 15.85 -21.42 -6.09
C LEU A 31 15.79 -21.74 -4.60
N LYS A 32 16.94 -21.83 -3.95
CA LYS A 32 17.04 -22.03 -2.50
C LYS A 32 17.24 -20.69 -1.83
N VAL A 33 16.41 -20.37 -0.84
CA VAL A 33 16.47 -19.13 -0.06
C VAL A 33 16.61 -19.47 1.40
N ALA A 34 17.61 -18.88 2.06
CA ALA A 34 17.84 -19.05 3.49
C ALA A 34 16.97 -18.07 4.32
N PRO A 35 16.61 -18.41 5.58
CA PRO A 35 15.77 -17.55 6.41
C PRO A 35 16.37 -16.16 6.65
N GLU A 36 17.70 -16.06 6.75
CA GLU A 36 18.42 -14.80 6.95
C GLU A 36 18.22 -13.84 5.77
N ALA A 37 18.10 -14.36 4.55
CA ALA A 37 17.84 -13.53 3.36
C ALA A 37 16.44 -12.90 3.41
N LEU A 38 15.42 -13.65 3.84
CA LEU A 38 14.06 -13.10 4.04
C LEU A 38 14.02 -12.10 5.20
N THR A 39 14.71 -12.37 6.29
CA THR A 39 14.84 -11.46 7.43
C THR A 39 15.50 -10.15 7.00
N MET A 40 16.60 -10.22 6.26
CA MET A 40 17.31 -9.06 5.73
C MET A 40 16.45 -8.26 4.75
N LEU A 41 15.73 -8.95 3.86
CA LEU A 41 14.82 -8.31 2.90
C LEU A 41 13.72 -7.53 3.63
N ALA A 42 13.02 -8.14 4.57
CA ALA A 42 11.97 -7.48 5.31
C ALA A 42 12.52 -6.28 6.13
N ASN A 43 13.67 -6.44 6.79
CA ASN A 43 14.30 -5.35 7.52
C ASN A 43 14.62 -4.15 6.61
N ALA A 44 15.26 -4.37 5.47
CA ALA A 44 15.60 -3.31 4.53
C ALA A 44 14.36 -2.66 3.92
N ALA A 45 13.38 -3.46 3.49
CA ALA A 45 12.15 -2.97 2.89
C ALA A 45 11.36 -2.10 3.87
N PHE A 46 11.16 -2.54 5.11
CA PHE A 46 10.40 -1.76 6.10
C PHE A 46 11.16 -0.52 6.59
N ARG A 47 12.48 -0.54 6.55
CA ARG A 47 13.27 0.67 6.73
C ARG A 47 13.02 1.65 5.58
N ASP A 48 13.19 1.22 4.34
CA ASP A 48 13.06 2.09 3.18
C ASP A 48 11.65 2.70 3.08
N VAL A 49 10.59 1.92 3.22
CA VAL A 49 9.21 2.44 3.11
C VAL A 49 8.78 3.36 4.24
N ASN A 50 9.47 3.38 5.37
CA ASN A 50 9.19 4.33 6.46
C ASN A 50 9.97 5.65 6.35
N PHE A 51 11.05 5.68 5.57
CA PHE A 51 11.93 6.86 5.46
C PHE A 51 11.94 7.49 4.08
N LEU A 52 11.61 6.74 3.03
CA LEU A 52 11.68 7.19 1.65
C LEU A 52 10.30 7.17 0.99
N LEU A 53 10.02 8.21 0.21
CA LEU A 53 8.82 8.30 -0.61
C LEU A 53 9.20 8.18 -2.09
N ARG A 54 8.32 7.58 -2.89
CA ARG A 54 8.55 7.40 -4.33
C ARG A 54 8.61 8.74 -5.06
N PRO A 55 9.50 8.87 -6.07
CA PRO A 55 9.61 10.09 -6.87
C PRO A 55 8.29 10.52 -7.50
N ALA A 56 7.49 9.58 -8.01
CA ALA A 56 6.20 9.89 -8.61
C ALA A 56 5.23 10.53 -7.61
N HIS A 57 5.17 10.02 -6.37
CA HIS A 57 4.37 10.63 -5.31
C HIS A 57 4.85 12.05 -4.99
N ASN A 58 6.15 12.25 -4.80
CA ASN A 58 6.70 13.59 -4.53
C ASN A 58 6.45 14.58 -5.67
N GLN A 59 6.50 14.12 -6.93
CA GLN A 59 6.13 14.94 -8.09
C GLN A 59 4.64 15.31 -8.08
N GLN A 60 3.77 14.39 -7.69
CA GLN A 60 2.33 14.63 -7.55
C GLN A 60 2.06 15.71 -6.49
N VAL A 61 2.70 15.62 -5.34
CA VAL A 61 2.64 16.65 -4.30
C VAL A 61 3.19 18.00 -4.79
N ALA A 62 4.32 17.98 -5.50
CA ALA A 62 4.94 19.22 -6.02
C ALA A 62 4.07 19.96 -7.03
N LYS A 63 3.27 19.27 -7.84
CA LYS A 63 2.33 19.88 -8.79
C LYS A 63 1.31 20.77 -8.10
N ILE A 64 0.92 20.48 -6.87
CA ILE A 64 -0.02 21.31 -6.08
C ILE A 64 0.52 22.73 -5.91
N LEU A 65 1.84 22.90 -5.76
CA LEU A 65 2.46 24.22 -5.56
C LEU A 65 2.29 25.15 -6.76
N SER A 66 2.16 24.61 -7.95
CA SER A 66 2.00 25.36 -9.21
C SER A 66 0.56 25.40 -9.73
N ASP A 67 -0.39 24.72 -9.08
CA ASP A 67 -1.79 24.76 -9.47
C ASP A 67 -2.41 26.12 -9.13
N PRO A 68 -2.91 26.87 -10.13
CA PRO A 68 -3.56 28.17 -9.90
C PRO A 68 -4.88 28.05 -9.13
N GLU A 69 -5.53 26.88 -9.14
CA GLU A 69 -6.79 26.64 -8.42
C GLU A 69 -6.54 26.15 -6.98
N ALA A 70 -5.29 25.79 -6.62
CA ALA A 70 -4.97 25.39 -5.27
C ALA A 70 -5.03 26.59 -4.31
N SER A 71 -5.68 26.38 -3.16
CA SER A 71 -5.70 27.37 -2.09
C SER A 71 -4.32 27.56 -1.46
N ASP A 72 -4.13 28.66 -0.74
CA ASP A 72 -2.90 28.88 0.04
C ASP A 72 -2.67 27.76 1.06
N ASN A 73 -3.75 27.20 1.61
CA ASN A 73 -3.66 26.05 2.51
C ASN A 73 -3.20 24.78 1.80
N ASP A 74 -3.74 24.48 0.61
CA ASP A 74 -3.27 23.34 -0.19
C ASP A 74 -1.77 23.43 -0.47
N LYS A 75 -1.31 24.59 -0.91
CA LYS A 75 0.12 24.86 -1.20
C LYS A 75 0.98 24.76 0.06
N TYR A 76 0.51 25.31 1.17
CA TYR A 76 1.23 25.22 2.44
C TYR A 76 1.41 23.78 2.88
N VAL A 77 0.35 22.96 2.86
CA VAL A 77 0.39 21.55 3.24
C VAL A 77 1.32 20.77 2.30
N ALA A 78 1.19 20.96 0.99
CA ALA A 78 2.06 20.32 0.00
C ALA A 78 3.54 20.63 0.24
N LEU A 79 3.89 21.89 0.52
CA LEU A 79 5.26 22.28 0.85
C LEU A 79 5.76 21.57 2.13
N ARG A 80 4.90 21.39 3.14
CA ARG A 80 5.27 20.68 4.37
C ARG A 80 5.53 19.20 4.11
N PHE A 81 4.74 18.55 3.27
CA PHE A 81 4.98 17.17 2.88
C PHE A 81 6.32 16.99 2.16
N LEU A 82 6.65 17.86 1.21
CA LEU A 82 7.93 17.79 0.50
C LEU A 82 9.13 18.01 1.43
N ARG A 83 9.03 18.98 2.34
CA ARG A 83 10.09 19.21 3.35
C ARG A 83 10.21 18.04 4.32
N ASN A 84 9.08 17.45 4.71
CA ASN A 84 9.08 16.26 5.54
C ASN A 84 9.74 15.07 4.83
N ALA A 85 9.47 14.86 3.54
CA ALA A 85 10.12 13.84 2.72
C ALA A 85 11.66 14.02 2.69
N GLU A 86 12.13 15.26 2.53
CA GLU A 86 13.56 15.60 2.59
C GLU A 86 14.18 15.28 3.97
N VAL A 87 13.48 15.60 5.05
CA VAL A 87 13.94 15.32 6.42
C VAL A 87 13.99 13.82 6.69
N SER A 88 12.93 13.09 6.33
CA SER A 88 12.85 11.65 6.56
C SER A 88 13.90 10.87 5.75
N ALA A 89 14.22 11.31 4.54
CA ALA A 89 15.24 10.68 3.70
C ALA A 89 16.66 10.67 4.34
N LYS A 90 16.88 11.46 5.40
CA LYS A 90 18.11 11.39 6.21
C LYS A 90 18.20 10.15 7.10
N GLY A 91 17.14 9.34 7.15
CA GLY A 91 17.10 8.05 7.84
C GLY A 91 17.17 8.11 9.38
N LYS A 92 16.77 9.24 9.99
CA LYS A 92 16.75 9.42 11.45
C LYS A 92 15.36 9.35 12.04
N LEU A 93 14.39 9.97 11.37
CA LEU A 93 12.98 9.98 11.75
C LEU A 93 12.14 9.58 10.55
N PRO A 94 11.12 8.75 10.73
CA PRO A 94 10.23 8.36 9.64
C PRO A 94 9.41 9.55 9.15
N PHE A 95 8.85 9.45 7.94
CA PHE A 95 8.05 10.54 7.38
C PHE A 95 6.70 10.73 8.07
N CYS A 96 6.24 9.77 8.86
CA CYS A 96 4.99 9.84 9.62
C CYS A 96 5.18 9.31 11.04
N GLN A 97 4.46 9.89 12.01
CA GLN A 97 4.41 9.37 13.38
C GLN A 97 3.62 8.07 13.47
N ASP A 98 2.72 7.79 12.52
CA ASP A 98 2.03 6.51 12.42
C ASP A 98 2.80 5.60 11.47
N THR A 99 3.65 4.76 12.03
CA THR A 99 4.47 3.81 11.28
C THR A 99 3.75 2.48 11.05
N GLY A 100 2.47 2.44 11.31
CA GLY A 100 1.44 1.55 10.82
C GLY A 100 1.60 0.07 11.10
N THR A 101 0.77 -0.69 10.38
CA THR A 101 0.88 -2.14 10.26
C THR A 101 1.84 -2.47 9.14
N ALA A 102 2.79 -3.36 9.41
CA ALA A 102 3.63 -3.96 8.37
C ALA A 102 2.82 -5.03 7.63
N ILE A 103 2.73 -4.89 6.31
CA ILE A 103 2.00 -5.82 5.43
C ILE A 103 2.96 -6.31 4.37
N ILE A 104 2.99 -7.62 4.16
CA ILE A 104 3.78 -8.29 3.14
C ILE A 104 2.85 -9.13 2.29
N HIS A 105 2.77 -8.83 1.01
CA HIS A 105 2.15 -9.70 0.01
C HIS A 105 3.27 -10.34 -0.80
N GLY A 106 3.38 -11.66 -0.73
CA GLY A 106 4.40 -12.47 -1.40
C GLY A 106 3.82 -13.30 -2.54
N GLU A 107 4.53 -13.34 -3.67
CA GLU A 107 4.30 -14.28 -4.76
C GLU A 107 5.47 -15.25 -4.80
N LYS A 108 5.25 -16.48 -4.33
CA LYS A 108 6.26 -17.52 -4.23
C LYS A 108 6.18 -18.49 -5.40
N GLY A 109 7.18 -18.45 -6.24
CA GLY A 109 7.32 -19.43 -7.32
C GLY A 109 7.35 -20.87 -6.77
N GLN A 110 6.69 -21.81 -7.45
CA GLN A 110 6.62 -23.22 -7.01
C GLN A 110 8.00 -23.92 -7.03
N GLN A 111 8.98 -23.36 -7.70
CA GLN A 111 10.37 -23.81 -7.69
C GLN A 111 11.24 -23.07 -6.66
N VAL A 112 10.64 -22.31 -5.75
CA VAL A 112 11.34 -21.67 -4.62
C VAL A 112 11.26 -22.58 -3.40
N TRP A 113 12.40 -23.01 -2.90
CA TRP A 113 12.49 -23.81 -1.70
C TRP A 113 13.12 -23.02 -0.57
N THR A 114 12.40 -22.92 0.54
CA THR A 114 12.86 -22.26 1.77
C THR A 114 13.17 -23.27 2.87
N GLY A 115 12.31 -24.29 3.04
CA GLY A 115 12.53 -25.35 4.03
C GLY A 115 12.34 -24.90 5.48
N PHE A 116 11.74 -23.74 5.71
CA PHE A 116 11.45 -23.15 7.02
C PHE A 116 10.14 -22.35 6.96
N ASP A 117 9.72 -21.73 8.06
CA ASP A 117 8.58 -20.83 8.13
C ASP A 117 8.95 -19.44 7.57
N ASP A 118 8.47 -19.15 6.36
CA ASP A 118 8.71 -17.89 5.66
C ASP A 118 8.14 -16.70 6.44
N ALA A 119 6.95 -16.86 7.04
CA ALA A 119 6.29 -15.80 7.79
C ALA A 119 7.07 -15.48 9.09
N GLU A 120 7.65 -16.48 9.75
CA GLU A 120 8.52 -16.24 10.89
C GLU A 120 9.78 -15.48 10.48
N ALA A 121 10.44 -15.88 9.39
CA ALA A 121 11.65 -15.21 8.91
C ALA A 121 11.40 -13.75 8.52
N LEU A 122 10.30 -13.48 7.81
CA LEU A 122 9.87 -12.13 7.45
C LEU A 122 9.49 -11.29 8.69
N SER A 123 8.77 -11.89 9.65
CA SER A 123 8.42 -11.24 10.92
C SER A 123 9.63 -10.85 11.75
N LYS A 124 10.71 -11.64 11.74
CA LYS A 124 11.98 -11.26 12.38
C LYS A 124 12.58 -10.00 11.78
N GLY A 125 12.49 -9.83 10.46
CA GLY A 125 12.92 -8.62 9.77
C GLY A 125 12.10 -7.39 10.17
N VAL A 126 10.77 -7.53 10.22
CA VAL A 126 9.86 -6.49 10.71
C VAL A 126 10.20 -6.13 12.17
N TYR A 127 10.28 -7.12 13.05
CA TYR A 127 10.66 -6.91 14.45
C TYR A 127 11.94 -6.08 14.57
N LYS A 128 12.98 -6.48 13.84
CA LYS A 128 14.28 -5.82 13.86
C LYS A 128 14.15 -4.34 13.47
N THR A 129 13.45 -4.04 12.36
CA THR A 129 13.24 -2.66 11.91
C THR A 129 12.56 -1.82 12.98
N TYR A 130 11.44 -2.28 13.52
CA TYR A 130 10.66 -1.49 14.47
C TYR A 130 11.33 -1.31 15.83
N THR A 131 12.20 -2.23 16.24
CA THR A 131 12.91 -2.13 17.52
C THR A 131 14.27 -1.42 17.45
N GLU A 132 14.91 -1.40 16.27
CA GLU A 132 16.23 -0.77 16.10
C GLU A 132 16.15 0.65 15.53
N GLU A 133 15.09 0.96 14.75
CA GLU A 133 14.88 2.30 14.19
C GLU A 133 13.95 3.12 15.09
N ASN A 134 13.87 4.42 14.87
CA ASN A 134 12.99 5.32 15.64
C ASN A 134 11.53 5.25 15.18
N LEU A 135 10.97 4.03 15.10
CA LEU A 135 9.60 3.78 14.67
C LEU A 135 8.66 3.63 15.87
N ARG A 136 7.40 4.02 15.68
CA ARG A 136 6.37 3.86 16.68
C ARG A 136 5.77 2.46 16.60
N TYR A 137 5.55 1.84 17.76
CA TYR A 137 4.82 0.57 17.85
C TYR A 137 3.33 0.82 17.82
N SER A 138 2.69 0.58 16.68
CA SER A 138 1.25 0.84 16.47
C SER A 138 0.37 -0.39 16.69
N GLN A 139 0.96 -1.60 16.82
CA GLN A 139 0.18 -2.82 17.00
C GLN A 139 -0.23 -3.06 18.44
N ASN A 140 -1.52 -3.33 18.62
CA ASN A 140 -2.09 -3.80 19.87
C ASN A 140 -2.59 -5.24 19.71
N ALA A 141 -2.46 -6.01 20.78
CA ALA A 141 -3.02 -7.35 20.89
C ALA A 141 -4.23 -7.32 21.83
N PRO A 142 -5.39 -7.86 21.44
CA PRO A 142 -6.51 -8.03 22.33
C PRO A 142 -6.21 -9.09 23.40
N LEU A 143 -6.42 -8.77 24.67
CA LEU A 143 -6.34 -9.71 25.77
C LEU A 143 -7.69 -10.39 26.05
N ASP A 144 -8.76 -9.64 25.84
CA ASP A 144 -10.14 -10.08 25.86
C ASP A 144 -10.98 -9.13 24.99
N MET A 145 -12.31 -9.20 25.06
CA MET A 145 -13.21 -8.35 24.26
C MET A 145 -13.13 -6.87 24.58
N TYR A 146 -12.53 -6.48 25.69
CA TYR A 146 -12.55 -5.10 26.21
C TYR A 146 -11.16 -4.54 26.49
N LYS A 147 -10.14 -5.40 26.55
CA LYS A 147 -8.77 -5.02 26.91
C LYS A 147 -7.80 -5.35 25.80
N GLU A 148 -6.91 -4.42 25.54
CA GLU A 148 -5.80 -4.60 24.63
C GLU A 148 -4.48 -4.12 25.25
N ILE A 149 -3.39 -4.62 24.75
CA ILE A 149 -2.04 -4.23 25.12
C ILE A 149 -1.20 -3.96 23.89
N ASN A 150 -0.39 -2.91 23.92
CA ASN A 150 0.58 -2.67 22.86
C ASN A 150 1.64 -3.76 22.84
N THR A 151 1.93 -4.33 21.68
CA THR A 151 2.87 -5.46 21.54
C THR A 151 4.34 -5.06 21.71
N LYS A 152 4.65 -3.76 21.70
CA LYS A 152 6.00 -3.18 21.89
C LYS A 152 7.06 -3.65 20.88
N CYS A 153 6.63 -4.14 19.73
CA CYS A 153 7.50 -4.60 18.65
C CYS A 153 6.87 -4.50 17.26
N ASN A 154 5.66 -3.98 17.21
CA ASN A 154 4.83 -3.84 16.00
C ASN A 154 4.48 -5.16 15.29
N LEU A 155 4.56 -6.28 15.98
CA LEU A 155 4.01 -7.56 15.54
C LEU A 155 2.62 -7.79 16.16
N PRO A 156 1.75 -8.59 15.53
CA PRO A 156 1.98 -9.33 14.29
C PRO A 156 2.01 -8.42 13.05
N ALA A 157 2.82 -8.82 12.07
CA ALA A 157 2.70 -8.31 10.70
C ALA A 157 1.60 -9.09 9.97
N GLN A 158 0.96 -8.47 8.97
CA GLN A 158 0.10 -9.20 8.06
C GLN A 158 0.97 -9.75 6.92
N ILE A 159 1.00 -11.08 6.76
CA ILE A 159 1.80 -11.75 5.74
C ILE A 159 0.91 -12.70 4.97
N ASP A 160 0.75 -12.43 3.69
CA ASP A 160 -0.03 -13.24 2.75
C ASP A 160 0.92 -13.69 1.64
N ILE A 161 1.06 -15.01 1.43
CA ILE A 161 1.95 -15.58 0.41
C ILE A 161 1.11 -16.45 -0.52
N GLU A 162 1.12 -16.09 -1.80
CA GLU A 162 0.42 -16.81 -2.86
C GLU A 162 1.42 -17.61 -3.69
N ALA A 163 0.99 -18.78 -4.17
CA ALA A 163 1.81 -19.63 -5.03
C ALA A 163 1.72 -19.14 -6.48
N GLU A 164 2.88 -19.04 -7.14
CA GLU A 164 3.01 -18.65 -8.54
C GLU A 164 3.85 -19.68 -9.31
N GLU A 165 3.84 -19.64 -10.64
CA GLU A 165 4.69 -20.46 -11.46
C GLU A 165 6.13 -19.89 -11.48
N GLY A 166 7.13 -20.79 -11.52
CA GLY A 166 8.52 -20.40 -11.73
C GLY A 166 9.40 -20.35 -10.49
N MET A 167 10.52 -19.65 -10.58
CA MET A 167 11.57 -19.57 -9.56
C MET A 167 11.70 -18.20 -8.90
N GLU A 168 10.81 -17.26 -9.20
CA GLU A 168 10.87 -15.95 -8.57
C GLU A 168 10.16 -15.98 -7.21
N TYR A 169 10.67 -15.22 -6.26
CA TYR A 169 9.99 -14.92 -5.02
C TYR A 169 9.91 -13.41 -4.89
N LYS A 170 8.72 -12.86 -5.11
CA LYS A 170 8.45 -11.43 -5.16
C LYS A 170 7.69 -10.99 -3.93
N PHE A 171 7.96 -9.75 -3.49
CA PHE A 171 7.31 -9.18 -2.30
C PHE A 171 6.87 -7.76 -2.55
N LEU A 172 5.65 -7.46 -2.17
CA LEU A 172 5.12 -6.11 -1.98
C LEU A 172 5.10 -5.83 -0.48
N CYS A 173 5.95 -4.91 -0.04
CA CYS A 173 6.01 -4.48 1.36
C CYS A 173 5.27 -3.16 1.51
N VAL A 174 4.28 -3.12 2.39
CA VAL A 174 3.41 -1.97 2.61
C VAL A 174 3.41 -1.61 4.10
N VAL A 175 3.56 -0.33 4.39
CA VAL A 175 3.26 0.24 5.70
C VAL A 175 1.94 0.98 5.60
N LYS A 176 0.94 0.56 6.38
CA LYS A 176 -0.39 1.16 6.36
C LYS A 176 -0.74 1.68 7.74
N GLY A 177 -0.79 3.00 7.89
CA GLY A 177 -1.16 3.65 9.14
C GLY A 177 -2.55 3.24 9.64
N GLY A 178 -2.75 3.21 10.95
CA GLY A 178 -4.01 2.80 11.58
C GLY A 178 -5.20 3.66 11.11
N GLY A 179 -5.00 4.96 10.95
CA GLY A 179 -6.00 5.86 10.39
C GLY A 179 -6.45 5.45 9.00
N SER A 180 -5.50 5.09 8.12
CA SER A 180 -5.79 4.60 6.77
C SER A 180 -6.43 3.21 6.79
N ALA A 181 -5.90 2.27 7.58
CA ALA A 181 -6.44 0.91 7.70
C ALA A 181 -7.91 0.93 8.18
N ASN A 182 -8.24 1.81 9.11
CA ASN A 182 -9.61 1.99 9.63
C ASN A 182 -10.55 2.71 8.64
N LYS A 183 -10.09 3.12 7.48
CA LYS A 183 -10.89 3.73 6.39
C LYS A 183 -11.07 2.79 5.20
N THR A 184 -10.86 1.51 5.41
CA THR A 184 -11.21 0.46 4.44
C THR A 184 -12.59 -0.09 4.80
N TYR A 185 -13.55 0.02 3.88
CA TYR A 185 -14.94 -0.37 4.09
C TYR A 185 -15.38 -1.38 3.03
N LEU A 186 -16.23 -2.29 3.41
CA LEU A 186 -16.94 -3.20 2.51
C LEU A 186 -18.44 -2.85 2.52
N TYR A 187 -19.01 -2.60 1.35
CA TYR A 187 -20.43 -2.30 1.19
C TYR A 187 -21.10 -3.41 0.38
N GLN A 188 -22.08 -4.07 0.99
CA GLN A 188 -22.90 -5.07 0.30
C GLN A 188 -24.05 -4.35 -0.41
N MET A 189 -23.96 -4.22 -1.73
CA MET A 189 -24.93 -3.54 -2.57
C MET A 189 -25.50 -4.49 -3.63
N THR A 190 -26.64 -4.13 -4.19
CA THR A 190 -27.23 -4.84 -5.33
C THR A 190 -26.76 -4.26 -6.66
N LYS A 191 -26.90 -5.01 -7.74
CA LYS A 191 -26.59 -4.55 -9.11
C LYS A 191 -27.31 -3.25 -9.50
N ALA A 192 -28.37 -2.87 -8.83
CA ALA A 192 -29.12 -1.63 -9.08
C ALA A 192 -28.25 -0.35 -8.92
N VAL A 193 -27.16 -0.43 -8.14
CA VAL A 193 -26.21 0.69 -8.01
C VAL A 193 -25.32 0.86 -9.24
N LEU A 194 -25.15 -0.18 -10.06
CA LEU A 194 -24.23 -0.17 -11.19
C LEU A 194 -24.84 0.49 -12.43
N ASN A 195 -25.11 1.78 -12.31
CA ASN A 195 -25.51 2.64 -13.44
C ASN A 195 -24.98 4.07 -13.22
N PRO A 196 -24.78 4.85 -14.28
CA PRO A 196 -24.17 6.18 -14.18
C PRO A 196 -24.89 7.15 -13.24
N GLY A 197 -26.20 7.02 -13.09
CA GLY A 197 -27.01 7.92 -12.25
C GLY A 197 -26.92 7.65 -10.76
N THR A 198 -26.45 6.48 -10.35
CA THR A 198 -26.41 6.07 -8.94
C THR A 198 -25.01 5.73 -8.44
N LEU A 199 -24.12 5.20 -9.30
CA LEU A 199 -22.80 4.75 -8.88
C LEU A 199 -21.93 5.93 -8.41
N VAL A 200 -21.76 6.96 -9.24
CA VAL A 200 -20.90 8.10 -8.88
C VAL A 200 -21.40 8.83 -7.63
N PRO A 201 -22.70 9.16 -7.49
CA PRO A 201 -23.22 9.70 -6.23
C PRO A 201 -22.96 8.81 -5.00
N PHE A 202 -23.08 7.51 -5.15
CA PHE A 202 -22.76 6.55 -4.08
C PHE A 202 -21.29 6.61 -3.70
N LEU A 203 -20.35 6.58 -4.67
CA LEU A 203 -18.92 6.68 -4.40
C LEU A 203 -18.56 8.00 -3.72
N VAL A 204 -19.12 9.11 -4.16
CA VAL A 204 -18.94 10.44 -3.54
C VAL A 204 -19.44 10.47 -2.10
N GLU A 205 -20.61 9.90 -1.83
CA GLU A 205 -21.12 9.78 -0.47
C GLU A 205 -20.13 9.00 0.42
N LYS A 206 -19.59 7.90 -0.08
CA LYS A 206 -18.63 7.08 0.68
C LYS A 206 -17.29 7.77 0.86
N MET A 207 -16.78 8.50 -0.13
CA MET A 207 -15.59 9.34 0.03
C MET A 207 -15.72 10.36 1.17
N LYS A 208 -16.87 11.02 1.28
CA LYS A 208 -17.11 11.99 2.37
C LYS A 208 -17.01 11.36 3.75
N THR A 209 -17.33 10.06 3.90
CA THR A 209 -17.20 9.35 5.17
C THR A 209 -15.76 9.08 5.60
N LEU A 210 -14.80 9.18 4.68
CA LEU A 210 -13.38 9.04 5.00
C LEU A 210 -12.92 10.15 5.96
N GLY A 211 -13.45 11.37 5.82
CA GLY A 211 -13.06 12.51 6.62
C GLY A 211 -11.57 12.85 6.48
N THR A 212 -11.00 13.52 7.47
CA THR A 212 -9.61 13.98 7.43
C THR A 212 -8.68 13.27 8.41
N ALA A 213 -9.19 12.32 9.20
CA ALA A 213 -8.43 11.67 10.29
C ALA A 213 -7.24 10.80 9.80
N ALA A 214 -7.28 10.35 8.55
CA ALA A 214 -6.19 9.57 7.96
C ALA A 214 -5.23 10.41 7.10
N CYS A 215 -5.23 11.72 7.29
CA CYS A 215 -4.30 12.69 6.70
C CYS A 215 -4.34 12.74 5.15
N PRO A 216 -5.41 13.32 4.56
CA PRO A 216 -5.44 13.57 3.13
C PRO A 216 -4.32 14.55 2.69
N PRO A 217 -3.96 14.64 1.40
CA PRO A 217 -4.64 14.01 0.25
C PRO A 217 -4.48 12.50 0.21
N TYR A 218 -5.55 11.81 -0.20
CA TYR A 218 -5.59 10.35 -0.24
C TYR A 218 -5.21 9.79 -1.61
N HIS A 219 -4.66 8.58 -1.62
CA HIS A 219 -4.77 7.64 -2.72
C HIS A 219 -6.01 6.79 -2.45
N ILE A 220 -7.08 7.02 -3.19
CA ILE A 220 -8.37 6.34 -2.97
C ILE A 220 -8.49 5.18 -3.95
N ALA A 221 -8.97 4.04 -3.47
CA ALA A 221 -9.26 2.91 -4.32
C ALA A 221 -10.70 2.44 -4.10
N PHE A 222 -11.39 2.14 -5.19
CA PHE A 222 -12.68 1.48 -5.21
C PHE A 222 -12.58 0.18 -5.99
N VAL A 223 -13.05 -0.89 -5.41
CA VAL A 223 -13.15 -2.19 -6.08
C VAL A 223 -14.60 -2.63 -6.12
N ILE A 224 -15.09 -2.88 -7.31
CA ILE A 224 -16.49 -3.26 -7.57
C ILE A 224 -16.52 -4.70 -8.02
N GLY A 225 -17.17 -5.54 -7.22
CA GLY A 225 -17.26 -6.97 -7.48
C GLY A 225 -16.08 -7.76 -6.94
N GLY A 226 -16.04 -9.03 -7.27
CA GLY A 226 -15.07 -10.01 -6.78
C GLY A 226 -15.75 -11.34 -6.46
N THR A 227 -14.96 -12.39 -6.26
CA THR A 227 -15.46 -13.74 -5.96
C THR A 227 -15.93 -13.89 -4.52
N SER A 228 -15.45 -13.05 -3.60
CA SER A 228 -15.81 -13.09 -2.19
C SER A 228 -15.50 -11.75 -1.50
N ALA A 229 -16.03 -11.57 -0.30
CA ALA A 229 -15.80 -10.38 0.52
C ALA A 229 -14.31 -10.21 0.85
N GLU A 230 -13.62 -11.28 1.25
CA GLU A 230 -12.20 -11.23 1.59
C GLU A 230 -11.33 -10.93 0.38
N LYS A 231 -11.64 -11.48 -0.81
CA LYS A 231 -10.92 -11.15 -2.04
C LYS A 231 -11.17 -9.70 -2.48
N ASN A 232 -12.37 -9.17 -2.30
CA ASN A 232 -12.65 -7.76 -2.57
C ASN A 232 -11.84 -6.84 -1.64
N LEU A 233 -11.76 -7.15 -0.33
CA LEU A 233 -10.96 -6.39 0.63
C LEU A 233 -9.44 -6.48 0.36
N LEU A 234 -8.93 -7.65 -0.02
CA LEU A 234 -7.53 -7.80 -0.44
C LEU A 234 -7.26 -6.96 -1.69
N THR A 235 -8.14 -7.05 -2.68
CA THR A 235 -8.00 -6.31 -3.94
C THR A 235 -7.97 -4.80 -3.72
N VAL A 236 -8.86 -4.24 -2.89
CA VAL A 236 -8.83 -2.78 -2.60
C VAL A 236 -7.57 -2.35 -1.86
N LYS A 237 -7.03 -3.20 -1.00
CA LYS A 237 -5.76 -2.95 -0.33
C LYS A 237 -4.62 -2.85 -1.34
N LEU A 238 -4.51 -3.81 -2.25
CA LEU A 238 -3.49 -3.83 -3.30
C LEU A 238 -3.69 -2.69 -4.31
N ALA A 239 -4.93 -2.41 -4.71
CA ALA A 239 -5.24 -1.27 -5.58
C ALA A 239 -4.78 0.06 -4.98
N SER A 240 -4.93 0.25 -3.67
CA SER A 240 -4.48 1.47 -2.96
C SER A 240 -2.96 1.69 -2.97
N THR A 241 -2.19 0.69 -3.39
CA THR A 241 -0.73 0.75 -3.53
C THR A 241 -0.27 0.80 -4.99
N HIS A 242 -1.18 1.04 -5.92
CA HIS A 242 -0.91 1.01 -7.37
C HIS A 242 -0.52 -0.37 -7.94
N TYR A 243 -0.77 -1.44 -7.18
CA TYR A 243 -0.44 -2.82 -7.60
C TYR A 243 -1.14 -3.22 -8.91
N TYR A 244 -2.32 -2.65 -9.17
CA TYR A 244 -3.14 -2.96 -10.34
C TYR A 244 -3.09 -1.92 -11.45
N ASP A 245 -2.13 -1.00 -11.45
CA ASP A 245 -2.04 0.06 -12.46
C ASP A 245 -1.82 -0.45 -13.88
N SER A 246 -1.28 -1.64 -14.04
CA SER A 246 -1.07 -2.30 -15.34
C SER A 246 -2.25 -3.14 -15.85
N LEU A 247 -3.37 -3.21 -15.12
CA LEU A 247 -4.55 -3.93 -15.58
C LEU A 247 -5.09 -3.36 -16.89
N PRO A 248 -5.75 -4.19 -17.72
CA PRO A 248 -6.48 -3.72 -18.89
C PRO A 248 -7.53 -2.67 -18.52
N THR A 249 -7.90 -1.83 -19.49
CA THR A 249 -8.92 -0.77 -19.30
C THR A 249 -10.32 -1.20 -19.74
N THR A 250 -10.47 -2.44 -20.16
CA THR A 250 -11.76 -3.04 -20.54
C THR A 250 -11.87 -4.46 -20.01
N GLY A 251 -13.06 -4.84 -19.57
CA GLY A 251 -13.39 -6.23 -19.31
C GLY A 251 -13.52 -7.05 -20.59
N ASP A 252 -13.68 -8.35 -20.44
CA ASP A 252 -14.00 -9.29 -21.51
C ASP A 252 -14.89 -10.44 -20.96
N GLU A 253 -15.27 -11.37 -21.83
CA GLU A 253 -16.14 -12.50 -21.50
C GLU A 253 -15.51 -13.54 -20.57
N THR A 254 -14.18 -13.47 -20.33
CA THR A 254 -13.51 -14.33 -19.34
C THR A 254 -13.71 -13.83 -17.91
N GLY A 255 -14.23 -12.61 -17.74
CA GLY A 255 -14.41 -11.98 -16.44
C GLY A 255 -13.13 -11.44 -15.83
N ARG A 256 -12.10 -11.16 -16.65
CA ARG A 256 -10.84 -10.58 -16.16
C ARG A 256 -11.07 -9.25 -15.45
N ALA A 257 -10.25 -8.94 -14.47
CA ALA A 257 -10.22 -7.64 -13.83
C ALA A 257 -9.77 -6.54 -14.81
N PHE A 258 -10.31 -5.33 -14.65
CA PHE A 258 -9.96 -4.16 -15.47
C PHE A 258 -10.12 -2.87 -14.66
N ARG A 259 -9.52 -1.80 -15.16
CA ARG A 259 -9.67 -0.43 -14.65
C ARG A 259 -10.62 0.36 -15.53
N ASP A 260 -11.48 1.15 -14.93
CA ASP A 260 -12.31 2.12 -15.62
C ASP A 260 -11.69 3.52 -15.49
N ILE A 261 -10.77 3.84 -16.40
CA ILE A 261 -10.00 5.09 -16.37
C ILE A 261 -10.89 6.33 -16.43
N GLU A 262 -12.00 6.29 -17.17
CA GLU A 262 -12.90 7.44 -17.26
C GLU A 262 -13.69 7.62 -15.96
N LEU A 263 -14.11 6.55 -15.33
CA LEU A 263 -14.77 6.60 -14.02
C LEU A 263 -13.78 7.07 -12.92
N GLU A 264 -12.52 6.59 -12.94
CA GLU A 264 -11.47 7.07 -12.03
C GLU A 264 -11.31 8.59 -12.11
N LYS A 265 -11.19 9.15 -13.33
CA LYS A 265 -11.11 10.60 -13.55
C LYS A 265 -12.34 11.35 -13.04
N GLN A 266 -13.53 10.85 -13.37
CA GLN A 266 -14.78 11.47 -12.94
C GLN A 266 -14.90 11.51 -11.41
N VAL A 267 -14.55 10.42 -10.74
CA VAL A 267 -14.61 10.33 -9.28
C VAL A 267 -13.54 11.23 -8.63
N LEU A 268 -12.36 11.37 -9.23
CA LEU A 268 -11.33 12.30 -8.77
C LEU A 268 -11.80 13.77 -8.89
N GLU A 269 -12.45 14.14 -9.98
CA GLU A 269 -13.05 15.48 -10.14
C GLU A 269 -14.10 15.76 -9.06
N GLU A 270 -14.92 14.77 -8.73
CA GLU A 270 -15.87 14.89 -7.63
C GLU A 270 -15.17 15.00 -6.26
N ALA A 271 -14.04 14.28 -6.05
CA ALA A 271 -13.24 14.40 -4.83
C ALA A 271 -12.74 15.83 -4.61
N TYR A 272 -12.32 16.53 -5.68
CA TYR A 272 -11.92 17.94 -5.60
C TYR A 272 -13.06 18.89 -5.19
N LYS A 273 -14.30 18.55 -5.51
CA LYS A 273 -15.50 19.34 -5.16
C LYS A 273 -15.95 19.14 -3.71
N ILE A 274 -15.44 18.11 -3.01
CA ILE A 274 -15.81 17.84 -1.61
C ILE A 274 -15.45 19.02 -0.70
N GLY A 275 -14.35 19.73 -0.98
CA GLY A 275 -13.95 20.94 -0.26
C GLY A 275 -13.27 20.68 1.09
N LEU A 276 -13.04 19.43 1.49
CA LEU A 276 -12.31 19.08 2.71
C LEU A 276 -10.80 19.33 2.59
N GLY A 277 -10.26 19.23 1.38
CA GLY A 277 -8.84 19.43 1.10
C GLY A 277 -7.93 18.48 1.86
N ALA A 278 -6.67 18.86 1.96
CA ALA A 278 -5.65 18.13 2.71
C ALA A 278 -5.77 18.24 4.24
N GLN A 279 -6.70 18.91 4.76
CA GLN A 279 -7.17 19.24 6.13
C GLN A 279 -7.74 20.65 6.08
N PHE A 280 -8.50 21.13 6.94
CA PHE A 280 -8.95 22.55 7.06
C PHE A 280 -9.49 23.20 5.75
N GLY A 281 -9.96 22.43 4.77
CA GLY A 281 -10.50 22.91 3.51
C GLY A 281 -9.49 22.97 2.37
N GLY A 282 -10.00 23.02 1.15
CA GLY A 282 -9.24 23.10 -0.09
C GLY A 282 -9.69 22.09 -1.15
N LYS A 283 -8.98 22.06 -2.28
CA LYS A 283 -9.27 21.20 -3.42
C LYS A 283 -8.77 19.76 -3.21
N TYR A 284 -7.58 19.62 -2.67
CA TYR A 284 -6.84 18.34 -2.67
C TYR A 284 -7.25 17.41 -1.52
N PHE A 285 -8.41 16.79 -1.65
CA PHE A 285 -8.85 15.70 -0.80
C PHE A 285 -8.24 14.35 -1.20
N ALA A 286 -7.98 14.19 -2.50
CA ALA A 286 -7.30 13.02 -3.06
C ALA A 286 -6.20 13.42 -4.05
N HIS A 287 -5.16 12.61 -4.14
CA HIS A 287 -4.16 12.67 -5.20
C HIS A 287 -4.65 11.97 -6.46
N ASP A 288 -5.28 10.83 -6.27
CA ASP A 288 -5.83 9.96 -7.32
C ASP A 288 -6.93 9.05 -6.77
N VAL A 289 -7.63 8.44 -7.71
CA VAL A 289 -8.67 7.44 -7.45
C VAL A 289 -8.43 6.24 -8.35
#